data_41b2e66bc63b1b11a1f27082eb36ec13
#
_entry.id   41b2e66bc63b1b11a1f27082eb36ec13
#
_cell.length_a   1.000
_cell.length_b   1.000
_cell.length_c   1.000
_cell.angle_alpha   90.00
_cell.angle_beta   90.00
_cell.angle_gamma   90.00
#
_symmetry.space_group_name_H-M   'P 1'
#
loop_
_entity.id
_entity.type
_entity.pdbx_description
1 polymer ?
#
loop_
_entity_poly.entity_id
_entity_poly.type
_entity_poly.pdbx_seq_one_letter_code
_entity_poly.pdbx_strand_id
1 'polypeptide(L)'
;MRNILISSLLALLLAIPAIAQDVKEIDQTQFKQLVGLADNGNWTTIAQRPCVVDFNADWCGPCRRLAPIIKQLAKERTDIDFYSVNVDDNEELARALRISSIPMLLIVPVQGDPQAIVGLYPKEELLKVFDYVFNGKTEVEE
;
A
#
# COMPACT_ATOMS: atom_id res chain seq x y z
N MET A 1 -42.04 5.32 -49.11
CA MET A 1 -41.04 6.22 -48.53
C MET A 1 -40.99 5.95 -47.02
N ARG A 2 -40.01 5.23 -46.58
CA ARG A 2 -39.86 4.88 -45.15
C ARG A 2 -38.73 5.73 -44.57
N ASN A 3 -39.11 6.66 -43.69
CA ASN A 3 -38.14 7.48 -42.96
C ASN A 3 -37.48 6.63 -41.86
N ILE A 4 -36.22 6.36 -42.06
CA ILE A 4 -35.37 5.74 -41.03
C ILE A 4 -34.87 6.87 -40.14
N LEU A 5 -35.48 7.02 -38.94
CA LEU A 5 -34.96 7.87 -37.91
C LEU A 5 -33.77 7.15 -37.25
N ILE A 6 -32.58 7.56 -37.63
CA ILE A 6 -31.33 7.13 -36.95
C ILE A 6 -31.26 7.89 -35.63
N SER A 7 -31.67 7.21 -34.57
CA SER A 7 -31.51 7.71 -33.21
C SER A 7 -30.03 7.62 -32.84
N SER A 8 -29.32 8.75 -32.91
CA SER A 8 -27.94 8.88 -32.38
C SER A 8 -27.97 8.75 -30.86
N LEU A 9 -27.70 7.55 -30.38
CA LEU A 9 -27.43 7.32 -28.96
C LEU A 9 -26.02 7.86 -28.66
N LEU A 10 -25.97 9.13 -28.25
CA LEU A 10 -24.74 9.77 -27.75
C LEU A 10 -24.35 9.10 -26.42
N ALA A 11 -23.46 8.14 -26.47
CA ALA A 11 -22.89 7.54 -25.28
C ALA A 11 -22.05 8.60 -24.53
N LEU A 12 -22.65 9.21 -23.51
CA LEU A 12 -21.97 10.09 -22.58
C LEU A 12 -21.00 9.23 -21.74
N LEU A 13 -19.74 9.15 -22.15
CA LEU A 13 -18.65 8.61 -21.36
C LEU A 13 -18.50 9.52 -20.13
N LEU A 14 -19.10 9.12 -19.01
CA LEU A 14 -18.82 9.68 -17.70
C LEU A 14 -17.36 9.33 -17.36
N ALA A 15 -16.46 10.26 -17.61
CA ALA A 15 -15.11 10.19 -17.08
C ALA A 15 -15.23 10.24 -15.56
N ILE A 16 -15.16 9.07 -14.91
CA ILE A 16 -15.05 8.98 -13.45
C ILE A 16 -13.70 9.61 -13.10
N PRO A 17 -13.65 10.72 -12.34
CA PRO A 17 -12.39 11.29 -11.93
C PRO A 17 -11.64 10.21 -11.14
N ALA A 18 -10.41 9.88 -11.56
CA ALA A 18 -9.52 9.06 -10.77
C ALA A 18 -9.26 9.82 -9.46
N ILE A 19 -9.90 9.38 -8.38
CA ILE A 19 -9.64 9.93 -7.05
C ILE A 19 -8.22 9.57 -6.71
N ALA A 20 -7.34 10.57 -6.65
CA ALA A 20 -5.96 10.39 -6.21
C ALA A 20 -6.01 9.79 -4.80
N GLN A 21 -5.44 8.60 -4.65
CA GLN A 21 -5.38 7.91 -3.37
C GLN A 21 -4.33 8.59 -2.48
N ASP A 22 -4.64 8.74 -1.20
CA ASP A 22 -3.71 9.28 -0.21
C ASP A 22 -3.31 8.19 0.79
N VAL A 23 -2.23 8.43 1.53
CA VAL A 23 -1.81 7.56 2.63
C VAL A 23 -2.76 7.74 3.79
N LYS A 24 -3.38 6.65 4.25
CA LYS A 24 -4.31 6.68 5.37
C LYS A 24 -3.59 6.28 6.66
N GLU A 25 -3.62 7.14 7.67
CA GLU A 25 -3.17 6.78 9.01
C GLU A 25 -4.16 5.82 9.66
N ILE A 26 -3.64 4.72 10.23
CA ILE A 26 -4.43 3.67 10.88
C ILE A 26 -3.81 3.27 12.20
N ASP A 27 -4.67 2.88 13.14
CA ASP A 27 -4.27 2.29 14.42
C ASP A 27 -4.17 0.75 14.35
N GLN A 28 -3.76 0.14 15.46
CA GLN A 28 -3.62 -1.33 15.55
C GLN A 28 -4.94 -2.09 15.32
N THR A 29 -6.08 -1.51 15.71
CA THR A 29 -7.39 -2.14 15.48
C THR A 29 -7.74 -2.14 14.01
N GLN A 30 -7.54 -1.00 13.35
CA GLN A 30 -7.74 -0.85 11.92
C GLN A 30 -6.74 -1.70 11.12
N PHE A 31 -5.48 -1.79 11.58
CA PHE A 31 -4.49 -2.67 10.96
C PHE A 31 -4.98 -4.13 10.96
N LYS A 32 -5.47 -4.63 12.09
CA LYS A 32 -6.04 -5.99 12.21
C LYS A 32 -7.24 -6.20 11.29
N GLN A 33 -8.03 -5.17 11.04
CA GLN A 33 -9.24 -5.26 10.22
C GLN A 33 -8.97 -5.11 8.71
N LEU A 34 -7.97 -4.34 8.33
CA LEU A 34 -7.71 -3.96 6.94
C LEU A 34 -6.57 -4.73 6.29
N VAL A 35 -5.59 -5.12 7.08
CA VAL A 35 -4.34 -5.69 6.57
C VAL A 35 -4.22 -7.18 6.91
N GLY A 36 -4.34 -7.50 8.16
CA GLY A 36 -4.21 -8.85 8.67
C GLY A 36 -3.56 -8.89 10.04
N LEU A 37 -3.43 -10.09 10.60
CA LEU A 37 -2.71 -10.30 11.84
C LEU A 37 -2.08 -11.69 11.86
N ALA A 38 -0.94 -11.78 12.54
CA ALA A 38 -0.35 -13.06 12.90
C ALA A 38 -0.84 -13.47 14.28
N ASP A 39 -1.71 -14.47 14.35
CA ASP A 39 -1.99 -15.17 15.58
C ASP A 39 -1.10 -16.42 15.64
N ASN A 40 -0.45 -16.65 16.79
CA ASN A 40 0.45 -17.79 17.02
C ASN A 40 1.62 -17.91 16.03
N GLY A 41 2.11 -16.78 15.50
CA GLY A 41 3.22 -16.74 14.56
C GLY A 41 2.84 -17.04 13.12
N ASN A 42 1.57 -17.28 12.82
CA ASN A 42 1.06 -17.43 11.46
C ASN A 42 0.42 -16.13 10.99
N TRP A 43 0.81 -15.69 9.80
CA TRP A 43 0.23 -14.53 9.17
C TRP A 43 -1.06 -14.90 8.43
N THR A 44 -2.10 -14.10 8.63
CA THR A 44 -3.32 -14.18 7.84
C THR A 44 -3.58 -12.84 7.19
N THR A 45 -3.42 -12.78 5.88
CA THR A 45 -3.80 -11.59 5.09
C THR A 45 -5.32 -11.54 4.96
N ILE A 46 -5.91 -10.40 5.32
CA ILE A 46 -7.32 -10.11 5.09
C ILE A 46 -7.52 -8.97 4.09
N ALA A 47 -6.43 -8.34 3.66
CA ALA A 47 -6.45 -7.28 2.66
C ALA A 47 -7.08 -7.75 1.36
N GLN A 48 -8.08 -7.00 0.87
CA GLN A 48 -8.77 -7.30 -0.39
C GLN A 48 -8.00 -6.77 -1.60
N ARG A 49 -7.02 -5.91 -1.37
CA ARG A 49 -6.13 -5.30 -2.36
C ARG A 49 -4.70 -5.35 -1.82
N PRO A 50 -3.70 -5.35 -2.72
CA PRO A 50 -2.32 -5.19 -2.27
C PRO A 50 -2.18 -3.93 -1.43
N CYS A 51 -1.42 -3.98 -0.35
CA CYS A 51 -1.20 -2.79 0.47
C CYS A 51 0.25 -2.66 0.96
N VAL A 52 0.61 -1.43 1.28
CA VAL A 52 1.89 -1.06 1.89
C VAL A 52 1.61 -0.31 3.17
N VAL A 53 2.23 -0.73 4.27
CA VAL A 53 2.10 -0.08 5.57
C VAL A 53 3.45 0.49 5.98
N ASP A 54 3.50 1.81 6.16
CA ASP A 54 4.67 2.55 6.64
C ASP A 54 4.63 2.68 8.16
N PHE A 55 5.50 1.96 8.85
CA PHE A 55 5.70 2.09 10.29
C PHE A 55 6.73 3.17 10.58
N ASN A 56 6.31 4.20 11.30
CA ASN A 56 7.08 5.41 11.53
C ASN A 56 6.87 5.98 12.94
N ALA A 57 7.57 7.08 13.24
CA ALA A 57 7.37 7.89 14.42
C ALA A 57 7.75 9.36 14.13
N ASP A 58 7.21 10.29 14.92
CA ASP A 58 7.41 11.72 14.70
C ASP A 58 8.87 12.17 14.85
N TRP A 59 9.60 11.55 15.76
CA TRP A 59 11.02 11.83 16.03
C TRP A 59 11.98 11.24 14.99
N CYS A 60 11.49 10.37 14.11
CA CYS A 60 12.31 9.63 13.16
C CYS A 60 12.66 10.47 11.93
N GLY A 61 13.90 10.92 11.80
CA GLY A 61 14.37 11.71 10.66
C GLY A 61 14.25 11.01 9.31
N PRO A 62 14.73 9.77 9.16
CA PRO A 62 14.55 9.00 7.92
C PRO A 62 13.09 8.78 7.54
N CYS A 63 12.18 8.58 8.52
CA CYS A 63 10.74 8.45 8.29
C CYS A 63 10.17 9.71 7.64
N ARG A 64 10.56 10.90 8.12
CA ARG A 64 10.13 12.18 7.54
C ARG A 64 10.61 12.37 6.10
N ARG A 65 11.76 11.79 5.73
CA ARG A 65 12.25 11.83 4.34
C ARG A 65 11.54 10.81 3.44
N LEU A 66 11.12 9.67 4.00
CA LEU A 66 10.37 8.64 3.28
C LEU A 66 8.93 9.06 3.01
N ALA A 67 8.29 9.76 3.95
CA ALA A 67 6.87 10.12 3.87
C ALA A 67 6.43 10.79 2.55
N PRO A 68 7.15 11.79 1.99
CA PRO A 68 6.77 12.37 0.71
C PRO A 68 6.90 11.38 -0.46
N ILE A 69 7.84 10.45 -0.40
CA ILE A 69 8.00 9.39 -1.41
C ILE A 69 6.78 8.46 -1.38
N ILE A 70 6.37 8.02 -0.19
CA ILE A 70 5.19 7.16 -0.02
C ILE A 70 3.91 7.87 -0.48
N LYS A 71 3.75 9.17 -0.16
CA LYS A 71 2.62 9.98 -0.65
C LYS A 71 2.59 10.10 -2.17
N GLN A 72 3.75 10.24 -2.81
CA GLN A 72 3.84 10.25 -4.26
C GLN A 72 3.45 8.90 -4.85
N LEU A 73 3.96 7.79 -4.28
CA LEU A 73 3.63 6.43 -4.71
C LEU A 73 2.13 6.14 -4.55
N ALA A 74 1.49 6.59 -3.46
CA ALA A 74 0.06 6.42 -3.26
C ALA A 74 -0.78 7.09 -4.36
N LYS A 75 -0.35 8.24 -4.86
CA LYS A 75 -1.01 8.92 -5.99
C LYS A 75 -0.79 8.24 -7.33
N GLU A 76 0.36 7.62 -7.54
CA GLU A 76 0.75 6.96 -8.80
C GLU A 76 0.26 5.51 -8.88
N ARG A 77 0.23 4.79 -7.76
CA ARG A 77 -0.14 3.37 -7.66
C ARG A 77 -1.53 3.22 -7.03
N THR A 78 -2.55 3.58 -7.77
CA THR A 78 -3.96 3.48 -7.33
C THR A 78 -4.46 2.03 -7.20
N ASP A 79 -3.66 1.07 -7.64
CA ASP A 79 -3.85 -0.37 -7.47
C ASP A 79 -3.42 -0.88 -6.08
N ILE A 80 -2.68 -0.07 -5.29
CA ILE A 80 -2.15 -0.41 -3.98
C ILE A 80 -2.75 0.51 -2.92
N ASP A 81 -3.19 -0.03 -1.80
CA ASP A 81 -3.61 0.76 -0.66
C ASP A 81 -2.40 1.12 0.22
N PHE A 82 -2.29 2.39 0.61
CA PHE A 82 -1.18 2.87 1.43
C PHE A 82 -1.66 3.30 2.81
N TYR A 83 -1.01 2.75 3.84
CA TYR A 83 -1.30 3.03 5.24
C TYR A 83 -0.05 3.54 5.96
N SER A 84 -0.27 4.31 7.02
CA SER A 84 0.75 4.78 7.94
C SER A 84 0.38 4.38 9.37
N VAL A 85 1.34 3.90 10.13
CA VAL A 85 1.18 3.52 11.54
C VAL A 85 2.28 4.16 12.35
N ASN A 86 1.91 5.01 13.32
CA ASN A 86 2.85 5.53 14.30
C ASN A 86 3.14 4.45 15.36
N VAL A 87 4.38 4.01 15.49
CA VAL A 87 4.76 2.92 16.42
C VAL A 87 4.65 3.32 17.89
N ASP A 88 4.78 4.61 18.21
CA ASP A 88 4.67 5.11 19.59
C ASP A 88 3.21 5.04 20.08
N ASP A 89 2.25 5.23 19.19
CA ASP A 89 0.82 5.13 19.51
C ASP A 89 0.29 3.70 19.39
N ASN A 90 1.06 2.79 18.80
CA ASN A 90 0.68 1.41 18.52
C ASN A 90 1.74 0.39 18.98
N GLU A 91 2.23 0.54 20.22
CA GLU A 91 3.34 -0.27 20.75
C GLU A 91 3.08 -1.78 20.78
N GLU A 92 1.84 -2.21 21.04
CA GLU A 92 1.50 -3.64 21.04
C GLU A 92 1.62 -4.23 19.64
N LEU A 93 1.18 -3.51 18.62
CA LEU A 93 1.32 -3.93 17.22
C LEU A 93 2.80 -3.97 16.83
N ALA A 94 3.57 -2.94 17.19
CA ALA A 94 4.99 -2.89 16.91
C ALA A 94 5.74 -4.08 17.55
N ARG A 95 5.39 -4.44 18.77
CA ARG A 95 5.94 -5.63 19.45
C ARG A 95 5.52 -6.94 18.80
N ALA A 96 4.24 -7.07 18.45
CA ALA A 96 3.71 -8.28 17.80
C ALA A 96 4.38 -8.55 16.46
N LEU A 97 4.65 -7.49 15.68
CA LEU A 97 5.37 -7.57 14.41
C LEU A 97 6.90 -7.56 14.54
N ARG A 98 7.42 -7.49 15.79
CA ARG A 98 8.86 -7.45 16.10
C ARG A 98 9.59 -6.32 15.39
N ILE A 99 8.97 -5.15 15.33
CA ILE A 99 9.58 -3.97 14.70
C ILE A 99 10.70 -3.47 15.59
N SER A 100 11.94 -3.59 15.12
CA SER A 100 13.15 -3.17 15.86
C SER A 100 13.75 -1.89 15.30
N SER A 101 13.40 -1.49 14.10
CA SER A 101 13.92 -0.29 13.43
C SER A 101 12.87 0.32 12.51
N ILE A 102 12.86 1.64 12.42
CA ILE A 102 11.99 2.42 11.54
C ILE A 102 12.82 3.40 10.69
N PRO A 103 12.32 3.81 9.49
CA PRO A 103 11.08 3.36 8.89
C PRO A 103 11.11 1.88 8.50
N MET A 104 9.99 1.20 8.65
CA MET A 104 9.78 -0.14 8.15
C MET A 104 8.54 -0.16 7.25
N LEU A 105 8.70 -0.66 6.04
CA LEU A 105 7.57 -0.88 5.14
C LEU A 105 7.19 -2.37 5.16
N LEU A 106 5.94 -2.65 5.48
CA LEU A 106 5.33 -3.96 5.33
C LEU A 106 4.55 -3.99 4.01
N ILE A 107 4.97 -4.84 3.09
CA ILE A 107 4.42 -4.97 1.74
C ILE A 107 3.58 -6.24 1.74
N VAL A 108 2.27 -6.09 1.61
CA VAL A 108 1.29 -7.16 1.79
C VAL A 108 0.60 -7.48 0.48
N PRO A 109 0.90 -8.61 -0.15
CA PRO A 109 0.18 -9.09 -1.33
C PRO A 109 -1.20 -9.65 -0.92
N VAL A 110 -2.13 -9.70 -1.86
CA VAL A 110 -3.44 -10.35 -1.63
C VAL A 110 -3.29 -11.85 -1.38
N GLN A 111 -2.29 -12.47 -2.00
CA GLN A 111 -1.94 -13.87 -1.82
C GLN A 111 -0.43 -14.01 -1.59
N GLY A 112 -0.07 -14.87 -0.67
CA GLY A 112 1.32 -15.09 -0.28
C GLY A 112 1.71 -14.35 0.99
N ASP A 113 2.98 -14.48 1.36
CA ASP A 113 3.51 -13.91 2.60
C ASP A 113 3.90 -12.45 2.43
N PRO A 114 3.60 -11.59 3.44
CA PRO A 114 4.06 -10.22 3.43
C PRO A 114 5.59 -10.15 3.52
N GLN A 115 6.14 -9.10 2.93
CA GLN A 115 7.58 -8.80 2.98
C GLN A 115 7.81 -7.50 3.75
N ALA A 116 8.83 -7.48 4.60
CA ALA A 116 9.23 -6.29 5.33
C ALA A 116 10.59 -5.79 4.83
N ILE A 117 10.67 -4.48 4.60
CA ILE A 117 11.95 -3.81 4.34
C ILE A 117 12.15 -2.67 5.33
N VAL A 118 13.40 -2.46 5.75
CA VAL A 118 13.75 -1.46 6.77
C VAL A 118 14.69 -0.43 6.16
N GLY A 119 14.38 0.83 6.37
CA GLY A 119 15.24 1.95 5.97
C GLY A 119 14.61 2.88 4.94
N LEU A 120 15.42 3.86 4.53
CA LEU A 120 15.04 4.86 3.54
C LEU A 120 15.48 4.39 2.15
N TYR A 121 14.51 4.20 1.27
CA TYR A 121 14.73 3.77 -0.11
C TYR A 121 14.27 4.84 -1.11
N PRO A 122 14.97 5.01 -2.23
CA PRO A 122 14.50 5.81 -3.35
C PRO A 122 13.21 5.22 -3.93
N LYS A 123 12.40 6.08 -4.54
CA LYS A 123 11.11 5.70 -5.16
C LYS A 123 11.26 4.56 -6.17
N GLU A 124 12.28 4.62 -7.01
CA GLU A 124 12.53 3.65 -8.08
C GLU A 124 12.83 2.25 -7.52
N GLU A 125 13.53 2.17 -6.39
CA GLU A 125 13.78 0.90 -5.72
C GLU A 125 12.52 0.34 -5.06
N LEU A 126 11.71 1.21 -4.45
CA LEU A 126 10.43 0.79 -3.88
C LEU A 126 9.48 0.24 -4.94
N LEU A 127 9.42 0.85 -6.12
CA LEU A 127 8.62 0.34 -7.23
C LEU A 127 9.06 -1.07 -7.65
N LYS A 128 10.36 -1.33 -7.75
CA LYS A 128 10.88 -2.68 -8.05
C LYS A 128 10.50 -3.70 -6.98
N VAL A 129 10.60 -3.32 -5.71
CA VAL A 129 10.22 -4.21 -4.60
C VAL A 129 8.71 -4.48 -4.62
N PHE A 130 7.88 -3.48 -4.87
CA PHE A 130 6.44 -3.66 -4.97
C PHE A 130 6.06 -4.59 -6.13
N ASP A 131 6.65 -4.38 -7.30
CA ASP A 131 6.41 -5.23 -8.46
C ASP A 131 6.87 -6.67 -8.22
N TYR A 132 7.99 -6.87 -7.53
CA TYR A 132 8.45 -8.20 -7.12
C TYR A 132 7.47 -8.88 -6.18
N VAL A 133 7.04 -8.20 -5.10
CA VAL A 133 6.17 -8.80 -4.08
C VAL A 133 4.76 -9.04 -4.62
N PHE A 134 4.21 -8.11 -5.39
CA PHE A 134 2.82 -8.19 -5.85
C PHE A 134 2.62 -9.03 -7.10
N ASN A 135 3.60 -9.11 -7.98
CA ASN A 135 3.50 -9.82 -9.26
C ASN A 135 4.27 -11.15 -9.30
N GLY A 136 5.04 -11.44 -8.24
CA GLY A 136 5.75 -12.71 -8.11
C GLY A 136 6.90 -12.93 -9.08
N LYS A 137 7.40 -11.89 -9.76
CA LYS A 137 8.63 -11.93 -10.59
C LYS A 137 9.18 -10.54 -10.83
N THR A 138 10.47 -10.37 -10.60
CA THR A 138 11.32 -9.62 -11.53
C THR A 138 12.31 -10.60 -12.14
N GLU A 139 12.23 -10.79 -13.43
CA GLU A 139 13.42 -11.21 -14.14
C GLU A 139 14.39 -10.02 -14.04
N VAL A 140 15.40 -10.16 -13.21
CA VAL A 140 16.59 -9.35 -13.33
C VAL A 140 17.26 -9.88 -14.60
N GLU A 141 17.01 -9.22 -15.72
CA GLU A 141 17.84 -9.42 -16.89
C GLU A 141 19.25 -8.97 -16.51
N GLU A 142 20.18 -9.96 -16.54
CA GLU A 142 21.62 -9.76 -16.47
C GLU A 142 22.11 -8.98 -17.72
#